data_03eac7fa38f31bbad0aad93261069817
#
_entry.id   03eac7fa38f31bbad0aad93261069817
#
_cell.length_a   1.000
_cell.length_b   1.000
_cell.length_c   1.000
_cell.angle_alpha   90.00
_cell.angle_beta   90.00
_cell.angle_gamma   90.00
#
_symmetry.space_group_name_H-M   'P 1'
#
loop_
_entity.id
_entity.type
_entity.pdbx_description
1 polymer ?
#
loop_
_entity_poly.entity_id
_entity_poly.type
_entity_poly.pdbx_seq_one_letter_code
_entity_poly.pdbx_strand_id
1 'polypeptide(L)'
;MQLMNNLKDNGFLILVHLSNIELYYSSEENISDEIILLAGDEFKHAVKVMRSKIGDTIYVTNGTGLIIKTEILTIKKDKLSAKIIETIKTENKFENIFFCIPKLKNPERFKFAIEKCVELGVTNFIIFESKRTIAKGTNIKRWEKIALAAMKQSLRAFLPKIKLLRNLSEISESNGEKIIFEQNVKRKFQFEFKMDKSYYFIFGPEGGFTEDELKFFDADSIYSLSDHRLRSETAIVKAVSLI
;
A
#
# COMPACT_ATOMS: atom_id res chain seq x y z
N MET A 1 5.99 14.66 30.60
CA MET A 1 4.57 14.32 30.30
C MET A 1 3.87 15.35 29.42
N GLN A 2 4.18 16.64 29.48
CA GLN A 2 3.58 17.68 28.61
C GLN A 2 4.12 17.70 27.17
N LEU A 3 5.35 17.27 26.92
CA LEU A 3 5.97 17.23 25.58
C LEU A 3 5.44 16.07 24.69
N MET A 4 4.93 14.99 25.27
CA MET A 4 4.35 13.88 24.49
C MET A 4 2.91 14.17 24.00
N ASN A 5 2.16 15.04 24.69
CA ASN A 5 0.82 15.41 24.26
C ASN A 5 0.85 16.39 23.06
N ASN A 6 1.85 17.29 22.99
CA ASN A 6 1.98 18.23 21.88
C ASN A 6 2.34 17.57 20.53
N LEU A 7 3.00 16.40 20.53
CA LEU A 7 3.33 15.66 19.30
C LEU A 7 2.12 14.93 18.70
N LYS A 8 1.14 14.50 19.53
CA LYS A 8 -0.09 13.86 19.03
C LYS A 8 -1.04 14.87 18.39
N ASP A 9 -1.19 16.03 18.99
CA ASP A 9 -2.11 17.08 18.49
C ASP A 9 -1.56 17.75 17.21
N ASN A 10 -0.25 17.96 17.11
CA ASN A 10 0.38 18.52 15.90
C ASN A 10 0.30 17.56 14.70
N GLY A 11 0.46 16.24 14.90
CA GLY A 11 0.37 15.26 13.82
C GLY A 11 -1.03 15.19 13.19
N PHE A 12 -2.08 15.28 14.00
CA PHE A 12 -3.47 15.26 13.51
C PHE A 12 -3.84 16.57 12.78
N LEU A 13 -3.44 17.73 13.30
CA LEU A 13 -3.67 19.03 12.67
C LEU A 13 -2.93 19.15 11.32
N ILE A 14 -1.72 18.62 11.21
CA ILE A 14 -0.94 18.63 9.97
C ILE A 14 -1.60 17.73 8.91
N LEU A 15 -2.12 16.55 9.27
CA LEU A 15 -2.83 15.65 8.36
C LEU A 15 -4.12 16.27 7.81
N VAL A 16 -4.85 17.05 8.61
CA VAL A 16 -6.07 17.77 8.14
C VAL A 16 -5.71 18.85 7.11
N HIS A 17 -4.57 19.52 7.24
CA HIS A 17 -4.10 20.49 6.24
C HIS A 17 -3.55 19.84 4.97
N LEU A 18 -3.13 18.57 5.01
CA LEU A 18 -2.59 17.86 3.85
C LEU A 18 -3.68 17.39 2.87
N SER A 19 -4.96 17.37 3.24
CA SER A 19 -6.04 16.83 2.39
C SER A 19 -6.24 17.55 1.04
N ASN A 20 -5.71 18.75 0.88
CA ASN A 20 -5.83 19.56 -0.34
C ASN A 20 -4.50 19.75 -1.08
N ILE A 21 -3.51 18.92 -0.82
CA ILE A 21 -2.20 19.02 -1.45
C ILE A 21 -1.98 17.91 -2.46
N GLU A 22 -1.03 18.15 -3.35
CA GLU A 22 -0.46 17.12 -4.23
C GLU A 22 0.80 16.56 -3.61
N LEU A 23 0.89 15.23 -3.49
CA LEU A 23 2.07 14.54 -2.97
C LEU A 23 2.91 13.99 -4.12
N TYR A 24 4.19 14.35 -4.15
CA TYR A 24 5.18 13.84 -5.08
C TYR A 24 6.03 12.74 -4.43
N TYR A 25 6.67 11.92 -5.25
CA TYR A 25 7.60 10.90 -4.79
C TYR A 25 9.02 11.19 -5.27
N SER A 26 10.00 11.09 -4.37
CA SER A 26 11.42 11.13 -4.70
C SER A 26 12.16 10.04 -3.95
N SER A 27 12.96 9.23 -4.65
CA SER A 27 13.78 8.22 -4.00
C SER A 27 14.84 8.84 -3.09
N GLU A 28 15.29 8.10 -2.08
CA GLU A 28 16.26 8.60 -1.08
C GLU A 28 17.54 9.15 -1.69
N GLU A 29 18.01 8.59 -2.79
CA GLU A 29 19.20 9.04 -3.52
C GLU A 29 19.08 10.47 -4.07
N ASN A 30 17.86 10.98 -4.24
CA ASN A 30 17.55 12.32 -4.71
C ASN A 30 17.23 13.30 -3.56
N ILE A 31 17.42 12.89 -2.32
CA ILE A 31 17.15 13.68 -1.12
C ILE A 31 18.46 13.86 -0.36
N SER A 32 18.87 15.10 -0.18
CA SER A 32 19.94 15.49 0.72
C SER A 32 19.37 16.14 2.00
N ASP A 33 20.23 16.57 2.91
CA ASP A 33 19.80 17.23 4.16
C ASP A 33 18.99 18.51 3.93
N GLU A 34 19.22 19.21 2.82
CA GLU A 34 18.58 20.50 2.55
C GLU A 34 17.77 20.54 1.26
N ILE A 35 18.05 19.65 0.30
CA ILE A 35 17.54 19.75 -1.08
C ILE A 35 16.93 18.42 -1.54
N ILE A 36 15.79 18.52 -2.19
CA ILE A 36 15.15 17.42 -2.91
C ILE A 36 15.20 17.69 -4.41
N LEU A 37 15.47 16.65 -5.19
CA LEU A 37 15.39 16.67 -6.64
C LEU A 37 14.15 15.90 -7.11
N LEU A 38 13.33 16.51 -7.98
CA LEU A 38 12.30 15.83 -8.73
C LEU A 38 12.67 15.80 -10.21
N ALA A 39 12.62 14.60 -10.81
CA ALA A 39 12.91 14.36 -12.22
C ALA A 39 11.84 13.45 -12.85
N GLY A 40 11.97 13.18 -14.13
CA GLY A 40 11.12 12.24 -14.86
C GLY A 40 9.62 12.59 -14.82
N ASP A 41 8.80 11.62 -14.44
CA ASP A 41 7.33 11.79 -14.45
C ASP A 41 6.85 12.71 -13.31
N GLU A 42 7.52 12.72 -12.15
CA GLU A 42 7.21 13.62 -11.04
C GLU A 42 7.49 15.08 -11.41
N PHE A 43 8.62 15.35 -12.06
CA PHE A 43 8.91 16.69 -12.62
C PHE A 43 7.85 17.12 -13.65
N LYS A 44 7.50 16.24 -14.59
CA LYS A 44 6.49 16.57 -15.60
C LYS A 44 5.13 16.86 -14.94
N HIS A 45 4.75 16.10 -13.94
CA HIS A 45 3.52 16.31 -13.21
C HIS A 45 3.55 17.65 -12.49
N ALA A 46 4.59 17.96 -11.71
CA ALA A 46 4.71 19.23 -11.00
C ALA A 46 4.68 20.45 -11.95
N VAL A 47 5.50 20.44 -13.00
CA VAL A 47 5.71 21.65 -13.82
C VAL A 47 4.70 21.75 -14.97
N LYS A 48 4.36 20.64 -15.66
CA LYS A 48 3.50 20.70 -16.85
C LYS A 48 2.01 20.53 -16.52
N VAL A 49 1.68 19.73 -15.53
CA VAL A 49 0.28 19.45 -15.13
C VAL A 49 -0.17 20.47 -14.09
N MET A 50 0.54 20.52 -12.95
CA MET A 50 0.19 21.40 -11.83
C MET A 50 0.67 22.84 -12.03
N ARG A 51 1.57 23.09 -13.01
CA ARG A 51 2.11 24.41 -13.36
C ARG A 51 2.81 25.11 -12.21
N SER A 52 3.46 24.33 -11.36
CA SER A 52 4.24 24.86 -10.22
C SER A 52 5.40 25.75 -10.70
N LYS A 53 5.69 26.77 -9.91
CA LYS A 53 6.68 27.83 -10.19
C LYS A 53 7.75 27.86 -9.09
N ILE A 54 8.83 28.55 -9.35
CA ILE A 54 9.85 28.88 -8.33
C ILE A 54 9.19 29.68 -7.20
N GLY A 55 9.45 29.27 -5.96
CA GLY A 55 8.83 29.81 -4.74
C GLY A 55 7.58 29.07 -4.28
N ASP A 56 6.98 28.20 -5.14
CA ASP A 56 5.82 27.43 -4.73
C ASP A 56 6.19 26.34 -3.73
N THR A 57 5.29 26.10 -2.79
CA THR A 57 5.39 24.98 -1.83
C THR A 57 4.87 23.70 -2.48
N ILE A 58 5.65 22.62 -2.41
CA ILE A 58 5.25 21.26 -2.78
C ILE A 58 5.55 20.28 -1.65
N TYR A 59 4.84 19.16 -1.65
CA TYR A 59 5.03 18.09 -0.67
C TYR A 59 5.60 16.85 -1.35
N VAL A 60 6.65 16.28 -0.77
CA VAL A 60 7.37 15.14 -1.33
C VAL A 60 7.46 14.04 -0.30
N THR A 61 7.25 12.79 -0.69
CA THR A 61 7.55 11.63 0.15
C THR A 61 8.74 10.87 -0.39
N ASN A 62 9.54 10.29 0.53
CA ASN A 62 10.61 9.37 0.17
C ASN A 62 10.13 7.91 0.08
N GLY A 63 8.88 7.63 0.45
CA GLY A 63 8.32 6.28 0.47
C GLY A 63 8.75 5.42 1.66
N THR A 64 9.46 5.99 2.64
CA THR A 64 9.91 5.29 3.87
C THR A 64 9.35 5.91 5.14
N GLY A 65 8.28 6.69 5.02
CA GLY A 65 7.55 7.26 6.15
C GLY A 65 7.73 8.76 6.33
N LEU A 66 8.41 9.45 5.42
CA LEU A 66 8.56 10.91 5.49
C LEU A 66 7.63 11.61 4.50
N ILE A 67 6.96 12.65 4.97
CA ILE A 67 6.33 13.68 4.13
C ILE A 67 7.10 14.96 4.36
N ILE A 68 7.67 15.53 3.31
CA ILE A 68 8.59 16.63 3.35
C ILE A 68 7.98 17.82 2.64
N LYS A 69 7.75 18.91 3.38
CA LYS A 69 7.32 20.19 2.85
C LYS A 69 8.52 20.91 2.28
N THR A 70 8.44 21.35 1.03
CA THR A 70 9.56 21.97 0.33
C THR A 70 9.13 23.23 -0.42
N GLU A 71 10.08 24.12 -0.73
CA GLU A 71 9.92 25.27 -1.61
C GLU A 71 10.78 25.10 -2.87
N ILE A 72 10.18 25.28 -4.04
CA ILE A 72 10.88 25.15 -5.33
C ILE A 72 11.91 26.25 -5.49
N LEU A 73 13.20 25.88 -5.58
CA LEU A 73 14.31 26.82 -5.81
C LEU A 73 14.62 27.02 -7.28
N THR A 74 14.65 25.93 -8.06
CA THR A 74 15.00 26.00 -9.48
C THR A 74 14.15 25.04 -10.31
N ILE A 75 13.85 25.46 -11.53
CA ILE A 75 13.21 24.62 -12.54
C ILE A 75 14.12 24.61 -13.77
N LYS A 76 14.64 23.43 -14.14
CA LYS A 76 15.45 23.19 -15.32
C LYS A 76 14.65 22.42 -16.37
N LYS A 77 15.26 22.08 -17.51
CA LYS A 77 14.60 21.41 -18.63
C LYS A 77 13.92 20.10 -18.26
N ASP A 78 14.49 19.32 -17.35
CA ASP A 78 14.12 17.93 -17.04
C ASP A 78 14.03 17.62 -15.55
N LYS A 79 14.32 18.58 -14.68
CA LYS A 79 14.30 18.44 -13.22
C LYS A 79 14.03 19.75 -12.51
N LEU A 80 13.52 19.68 -11.30
CA LEU A 80 13.47 20.79 -10.36
C LEU A 80 14.23 20.44 -9.09
N SER A 81 14.73 21.48 -8.39
CA SER A 81 15.23 21.35 -7.03
C SER A 81 14.34 22.15 -6.08
N ALA A 82 14.12 21.60 -4.90
CA ALA A 82 13.32 22.22 -3.86
C ALA A 82 14.06 22.15 -2.50
N LYS A 83 14.01 23.23 -1.73
CA LYS A 83 14.59 23.32 -0.38
C LYS A 83 13.63 22.71 0.63
N ILE A 84 14.16 21.90 1.54
CA ILE A 84 13.40 21.32 2.65
C ILE A 84 13.06 22.43 3.65
N ILE A 85 11.78 22.56 3.99
CA ILE A 85 11.28 23.50 4.99
C ILE A 85 10.94 22.75 6.28
N GLU A 86 10.26 21.60 6.16
CA GLU A 86 9.74 20.83 7.29
C GLU A 86 9.65 19.37 6.91
N THR A 87 9.88 18.48 7.87
CA THR A 87 9.75 17.03 7.68
C THR A 87 8.79 16.45 8.70
N ILE A 88 7.79 15.74 8.20
CA ILE A 88 6.77 15.05 9.01
C ILE A 88 7.08 13.56 8.94
N LYS A 89 7.29 12.92 10.09
CA LYS A 89 7.49 11.47 10.18
C LYS A 89 6.16 10.78 10.51
N THR A 90 5.85 9.73 9.76
CA THR A 90 4.65 8.90 9.95
C THR A 90 5.05 7.50 10.41
N GLU A 91 4.09 6.75 10.96
CA GLU A 91 4.27 5.37 11.37
C GLU A 91 3.59 4.42 10.38
N ASN A 92 4.23 3.28 10.10
CA ASN A 92 3.62 2.21 9.32
C ASN A 92 2.90 1.22 10.25
N LYS A 93 1.60 1.41 10.44
CA LYS A 93 0.79 0.51 11.27
C LYS A 93 0.63 -0.89 10.67
N PHE A 94 0.89 -1.05 9.37
CA PHE A 94 0.72 -2.30 8.64
C PHE A 94 2.06 -2.90 8.17
N GLU A 95 3.17 -2.56 8.85
CA GLU A 95 4.49 -3.04 8.48
C GLU A 95 4.58 -4.58 8.47
N ASN A 96 3.90 -5.23 9.41
CA ASN A 96 3.90 -6.69 9.57
C ASN A 96 2.65 -7.37 8.95
N ILE A 97 1.88 -6.65 8.13
CA ILE A 97 0.68 -7.18 7.48
C ILE A 97 0.93 -7.38 5.99
N PHE A 98 0.74 -8.61 5.51
CA PHE A 98 0.94 -9.01 4.12
C PHE A 98 -0.39 -9.41 3.50
N PHE A 99 -0.79 -8.70 2.44
CA PHE A 99 -1.97 -9.05 1.65
C PHE A 99 -1.56 -9.96 0.49
N CYS A 100 -1.90 -11.24 0.62
CA CYS A 100 -1.62 -12.28 -0.35
C CYS A 100 -2.79 -12.35 -1.34
N ILE A 101 -2.63 -11.73 -2.49
CA ILE A 101 -3.69 -11.55 -3.48
C ILE A 101 -3.38 -12.44 -4.69
N PRO A 102 -4.32 -13.33 -5.11
CA PRO A 102 -4.15 -14.08 -6.33
C PRO A 102 -4.27 -13.15 -7.54
N LYS A 103 -3.65 -13.50 -8.65
CA LYS A 103 -3.92 -12.80 -9.91
C LYS A 103 -5.39 -12.93 -10.28
N LEU A 104 -6.12 -11.83 -10.36
CA LEU A 104 -7.52 -11.83 -10.79
C LEU A 104 -7.62 -11.80 -12.33
N LYS A 105 -8.63 -12.48 -12.88
CA LYS A 105 -8.87 -12.55 -14.32
C LYS A 105 -9.08 -11.17 -14.94
N ASN A 106 -9.80 -10.29 -14.25
CA ASN A 106 -10.06 -8.94 -14.70
C ASN A 106 -9.00 -7.97 -14.16
N PRO A 107 -8.15 -7.37 -15.03
CA PRO A 107 -7.09 -6.45 -14.60
C PRO A 107 -7.60 -5.20 -13.87
N GLU A 108 -8.79 -4.71 -14.19
CA GLU A 108 -9.36 -3.52 -13.53
C GLU A 108 -9.82 -3.84 -12.09
N ARG A 109 -10.33 -5.05 -11.85
CA ARG A 109 -10.65 -5.50 -10.48
C ARG A 109 -9.38 -5.70 -9.65
N PHE A 110 -8.33 -6.24 -10.27
CA PHE A 110 -7.04 -6.38 -9.62
C PHE A 110 -6.43 -5.01 -9.28
N LYS A 111 -6.47 -4.07 -10.22
CA LYS A 111 -6.08 -2.68 -10.01
C LYS A 111 -6.87 -2.07 -8.84
N PHE A 112 -8.19 -2.18 -8.87
CA PHE A 112 -9.08 -1.68 -7.80
C PHE A 112 -8.70 -2.23 -6.43
N ALA A 113 -8.44 -3.56 -6.32
CA ALA A 113 -8.04 -4.17 -5.05
C ALA A 113 -6.73 -3.59 -4.52
N ILE A 114 -5.69 -3.44 -5.37
CA ILE A 114 -4.41 -2.82 -4.96
C ILE A 114 -4.63 -1.36 -4.54
N GLU A 115 -5.32 -0.55 -5.36
CA GLU A 115 -5.56 0.86 -5.07
C GLU A 115 -6.25 1.03 -3.71
N LYS A 116 -7.35 0.32 -3.48
CA LYS A 116 -8.11 0.47 -2.22
C LYS A 116 -7.36 -0.07 -1.01
N CYS A 117 -6.59 -1.13 -1.15
CA CYS A 117 -5.72 -1.60 -0.07
C CYS A 117 -4.65 -0.55 0.29
N VAL A 118 -4.00 0.07 -0.70
CA VAL A 118 -3.01 1.13 -0.46
C VAL A 118 -3.66 2.35 0.20
N GLU A 119 -4.80 2.80 -0.28
CA GLU A 119 -5.56 3.91 0.31
C GLU A 119 -5.91 3.63 1.79
N LEU A 120 -6.20 2.37 2.14
CA LEU A 120 -6.50 1.95 3.51
C LEU A 120 -5.25 1.64 4.34
N GLY A 121 -4.03 1.69 3.76
CA GLY A 121 -2.76 1.65 4.49
C GLY A 121 -1.93 0.39 4.30
N VAL A 122 -2.36 -0.57 3.48
CA VAL A 122 -1.56 -1.77 3.20
C VAL A 122 -0.30 -1.41 2.43
N THR A 123 0.84 -1.87 2.93
CA THR A 123 2.16 -1.61 2.35
C THR A 123 2.87 -2.85 1.84
N ASN A 124 2.38 -4.06 2.15
CA ASN A 124 3.02 -5.29 1.68
C ASN A 124 2.03 -6.17 0.94
N PHE A 125 2.34 -6.43 -0.33
CA PHE A 125 1.56 -7.29 -1.20
C PHE A 125 2.39 -8.50 -1.62
N ILE A 126 1.77 -9.68 -1.55
CA ILE A 126 2.28 -10.91 -2.13
C ILE A 126 1.31 -11.33 -3.23
N ILE A 127 1.77 -11.30 -4.47
CA ILE A 127 0.98 -11.77 -5.60
C ILE A 127 1.38 -13.21 -5.91
N PHE A 128 0.41 -14.11 -6.01
CA PHE A 128 0.66 -15.53 -6.24
C PHE A 128 -0.29 -16.13 -7.27
N GLU A 129 0.02 -17.34 -7.72
CA GLU A 129 -0.85 -18.16 -8.56
C GLU A 129 -1.44 -19.31 -7.73
N SER A 130 -2.76 -19.42 -7.73
CA SER A 130 -3.51 -20.55 -7.20
C SER A 130 -3.85 -21.52 -8.34
N LYS A 131 -4.13 -22.78 -8.03
CA LYS A 131 -4.51 -23.80 -9.03
C LYS A 131 -5.68 -23.37 -9.93
N ARG A 132 -6.61 -22.57 -9.41
CA ARG A 132 -7.77 -22.05 -10.15
C ARG A 132 -7.58 -20.63 -10.68
N THR A 133 -6.35 -20.12 -10.68
CA THR A 133 -6.03 -18.82 -11.29
C THR A 133 -6.08 -18.92 -12.81
N ILE A 134 -6.93 -18.14 -13.44
CA ILE A 134 -7.10 -18.09 -14.90
C ILE A 134 -6.23 -16.98 -15.52
N ALA A 135 -5.88 -15.95 -14.75
CA ALA A 135 -5.11 -14.81 -15.22
C ALA A 135 -3.71 -15.22 -15.66
N LYS A 136 -3.30 -14.77 -16.86
CA LYS A 136 -1.97 -15.05 -17.42
C LYS A 136 -1.10 -13.80 -17.39
N GLY A 137 0.21 -14.02 -17.38
CA GLY A 137 1.22 -12.97 -17.45
C GLY A 137 1.42 -12.25 -16.11
N THR A 138 2.49 -11.48 -16.05
CA THR A 138 2.90 -10.75 -14.86
C THR A 138 3.45 -9.41 -15.28
N ASN A 139 2.91 -8.34 -14.73
CA ASN A 139 3.36 -6.98 -15.02
C ASN A 139 3.61 -6.21 -13.70
N ILE A 140 4.67 -6.60 -12.99
CA ILE A 140 5.05 -5.98 -11.71
C ILE A 140 5.17 -4.47 -11.86
N LYS A 141 5.87 -3.99 -12.89
CA LYS A 141 6.06 -2.55 -13.12
C LYS A 141 4.75 -1.78 -13.23
N ARG A 142 3.71 -2.38 -13.83
CA ARG A 142 2.38 -1.77 -13.88
C ARG A 142 1.74 -1.74 -12.48
N TRP A 143 1.87 -2.80 -11.71
CA TRP A 143 1.28 -2.87 -10.37
C TRP A 143 1.97 -1.93 -9.39
N GLU A 144 3.31 -1.82 -9.46
CA GLU A 144 4.08 -0.84 -8.70
C GLU A 144 3.66 0.61 -9.05
N LYS A 145 3.45 0.92 -10.34
CA LYS A 145 2.93 2.23 -10.75
C LYS A 145 1.53 2.50 -10.19
N ILE A 146 0.65 1.50 -10.18
CA ILE A 146 -0.69 1.61 -9.57
C ILE A 146 -0.57 1.90 -8.08
N ALA A 147 0.25 1.14 -7.37
CA ALA A 147 0.46 1.29 -5.94
C ALA A 147 1.08 2.65 -5.57
N LEU A 148 2.09 3.11 -6.34
CA LEU A 148 2.68 4.43 -6.19
C LEU A 148 1.66 5.55 -6.41
N ALA A 149 0.83 5.44 -7.44
CA ALA A 149 -0.21 6.43 -7.72
C ALA A 149 -1.25 6.49 -6.59
N ALA A 150 -1.70 5.32 -6.09
CA ALA A 150 -2.62 5.23 -4.96
C ALA A 150 -2.01 5.79 -3.66
N MET A 151 -0.73 5.49 -3.39
CA MET A 151 0.02 6.03 -2.25
C MET A 151 0.02 7.57 -2.27
N LYS A 152 0.37 8.17 -3.41
CA LYS A 152 0.40 9.64 -3.55
C LYS A 152 -0.98 10.26 -3.40
N GLN A 153 -1.97 9.71 -4.09
CA GLN A 153 -3.35 10.21 -4.06
C GLN A 153 -3.96 10.18 -2.65
N SER A 154 -3.64 9.14 -1.87
CA SER A 154 -4.12 8.99 -0.49
C SER A 154 -3.21 9.60 0.57
N LEU A 155 -2.17 10.34 0.16
CA LEU A 155 -1.19 11.00 1.03
C LEU A 155 -0.48 10.04 2.00
N ARG A 156 -0.28 8.78 1.56
CA ARG A 156 0.50 7.79 2.30
C ARG A 156 1.99 8.02 2.07
N ALA A 157 2.80 7.78 3.11
CA ALA A 157 4.23 8.03 3.07
C ALA A 157 5.08 6.76 2.93
N PHE A 158 4.47 5.58 2.87
CA PHE A 158 5.17 4.31 2.70
C PHE A 158 4.90 3.73 1.32
N LEU A 159 5.97 3.56 0.53
CA LEU A 159 5.89 2.97 -0.80
C LEU A 159 5.51 1.48 -0.67
N PRO A 160 4.40 1.05 -1.29
CA PRO A 160 3.99 -0.35 -1.20
C PRO A 160 4.99 -1.28 -1.89
N LYS A 161 5.29 -2.40 -1.22
CA LYS A 161 6.17 -3.46 -1.72
C LYS A 161 5.33 -4.57 -2.35
N ILE A 162 5.67 -4.98 -3.56
CA ILE A 162 4.98 -6.07 -4.27
C ILE A 162 5.97 -7.20 -4.50
N LYS A 163 5.72 -8.35 -3.87
CA LYS A 163 6.49 -9.59 -4.06
C LYS A 163 5.67 -10.57 -4.88
N LEU A 164 6.33 -11.29 -5.77
CA LEU A 164 5.73 -12.43 -6.48
C LEU A 164 6.16 -13.73 -5.83
N LEU A 165 5.18 -14.62 -5.63
CA LEU A 165 5.41 -16.03 -5.33
C LEU A 165 4.76 -16.89 -6.40
N ARG A 166 5.33 -18.08 -6.64
CA ARG A 166 4.85 -18.97 -7.71
C ARG A 166 3.55 -19.67 -7.31
N ASN A 167 3.42 -20.02 -6.04
CA ASN A 167 2.30 -20.81 -5.55
C ASN A 167 1.99 -20.51 -4.08
N LEU A 168 0.90 -21.08 -3.62
CA LEU A 168 0.37 -20.87 -2.28
C LEU A 168 1.22 -21.55 -1.18
N SER A 169 1.94 -22.64 -1.50
CA SER A 169 2.79 -23.34 -0.53
C SER A 169 3.93 -22.47 -0.03
N GLU A 170 4.50 -21.61 -0.88
CA GLU A 170 5.54 -20.66 -0.46
C GLU A 170 5.04 -19.67 0.60
N ILE A 171 3.73 -19.36 0.60
CA ILE A 171 3.12 -18.50 1.62
C ILE A 171 2.94 -19.29 2.92
N SER A 172 2.54 -20.57 2.85
CA SER A 172 2.35 -21.40 4.05
C SER A 172 3.64 -21.59 4.85
N GLU A 173 4.79 -21.65 4.17
CA GLU A 173 6.12 -21.78 4.75
C GLU A 173 6.66 -20.48 5.39
N SER A 174 6.07 -19.34 5.10
CA SER A 174 6.50 -18.04 5.64
C SER A 174 6.30 -17.99 7.16
N ASN A 175 7.17 -17.29 7.88
CA ASN A 175 7.01 -17.12 9.33
C ASN A 175 5.92 -16.08 9.65
N GLY A 176 4.92 -16.46 10.44
CA GLY A 176 3.80 -15.60 10.86
C GLY A 176 2.44 -16.30 10.79
N GLU A 177 1.42 -15.62 11.28
CA GLU A 177 0.04 -16.13 11.29
C GLU A 177 -0.60 -16.06 9.90
N LYS A 178 -1.26 -17.16 9.48
CA LYS A 178 -2.00 -17.26 8.22
C LYS A 178 -3.48 -17.07 8.48
N ILE A 179 -4.09 -16.18 7.71
CA ILE A 179 -5.51 -15.85 7.79
C ILE A 179 -6.09 -16.04 6.39
N ILE A 180 -6.77 -17.15 6.18
CA ILE A 180 -7.31 -17.55 4.89
C ILE A 180 -8.79 -17.17 4.84
N PHE A 181 -9.20 -16.55 3.75
CA PHE A 181 -10.59 -16.20 3.54
C PHE A 181 -11.28 -17.16 2.57
N GLU A 182 -12.21 -17.91 3.11
CA GLU A 182 -13.03 -18.86 2.36
C GLU A 182 -14.52 -18.62 2.66
N GLN A 183 -15.36 -18.80 1.65
CA GLN A 183 -16.78 -18.46 1.75
C GLN A 183 -17.59 -19.46 2.56
N ASN A 184 -17.29 -20.76 2.41
CA ASN A 184 -18.12 -21.85 2.93
C ASN A 184 -17.76 -22.27 4.36
N VAL A 185 -17.21 -21.38 5.16
CA VAL A 185 -16.87 -21.63 6.56
C VAL A 185 -17.75 -20.82 7.51
N LYS A 186 -18.06 -21.41 8.67
CA LYS A 186 -18.94 -20.78 9.69
C LYS A 186 -18.19 -19.75 10.54
N ARG A 187 -16.86 -19.91 10.69
CA ARG A 187 -16.03 -19.07 11.55
C ARG A 187 -15.92 -17.68 10.94
N LYS A 188 -16.46 -16.67 11.62
CA LYS A 188 -16.37 -15.28 11.20
C LYS A 188 -15.01 -14.70 11.55
N PHE A 189 -14.47 -13.87 10.65
CA PHE A 189 -13.25 -13.15 10.89
C PHE A 189 -13.46 -12.08 11.96
N GLN A 190 -12.64 -12.16 13.01
CA GLN A 190 -12.45 -11.14 14.03
C GLN A 190 -10.93 -11.02 14.23
N PHE A 191 -10.42 -9.82 14.21
CA PHE A 191 -8.97 -9.60 14.24
C PHE A 191 -8.55 -8.79 15.45
N GLU A 192 -7.61 -9.35 16.19
CA GLU A 192 -6.88 -8.66 17.26
C GLU A 192 -5.42 -8.55 16.85
N PHE A 193 -4.96 -7.32 16.65
CA PHE A 193 -3.62 -7.03 16.18
C PHE A 193 -2.60 -7.11 17.33
N LYS A 194 -1.52 -7.89 17.11
CA LYS A 194 -0.33 -7.93 17.97
C LYS A 194 0.87 -7.42 17.18
N MET A 195 1.52 -6.37 17.70
CA MET A 195 2.60 -5.65 16.99
C MET A 195 3.84 -6.51 16.71
N ASP A 196 4.07 -7.56 17.51
CA ASP A 196 5.23 -8.45 17.43
C ASP A 196 5.07 -9.62 16.44
N LYS A 197 3.92 -9.72 15.77
CA LYS A 197 3.62 -10.81 14.85
C LYS A 197 3.44 -10.33 13.43
N SER A 198 3.83 -11.19 12.47
CA SER A 198 3.50 -11.02 11.06
C SER A 198 2.20 -11.75 10.72
N TYR A 199 1.36 -11.14 9.88
CA TYR A 199 0.06 -11.65 9.46
C TYR A 199 -0.04 -11.73 7.94
N TYR A 200 -0.43 -12.89 7.44
CA TYR A 200 -0.64 -13.14 6.03
C TYR A 200 -2.13 -13.31 5.74
N PHE A 201 -2.74 -12.30 5.15
CA PHE A 201 -4.15 -12.28 4.75
C PHE A 201 -4.26 -12.86 3.34
N ILE A 202 -4.79 -14.06 3.21
CA ILE A 202 -4.73 -14.87 1.99
C ILE A 202 -6.12 -14.97 1.36
N PHE A 203 -6.23 -14.53 0.11
CA PHE A 203 -7.49 -14.47 -0.64
C PHE A 203 -7.48 -15.48 -1.79
N GLY A 204 -8.63 -16.10 -2.04
CA GLY A 204 -8.83 -17.00 -3.18
C GLY A 204 -9.07 -16.25 -4.50
N PRO A 205 -8.74 -16.88 -5.65
CA PRO A 205 -9.14 -16.39 -6.96
C PRO A 205 -10.68 -16.51 -7.14
N GLU A 206 -11.19 -16.07 -8.29
CA GLU A 206 -12.63 -16.15 -8.58
C GLU A 206 -13.19 -17.58 -8.52
N GLY A 207 -12.35 -18.60 -8.76
CA GLY A 207 -12.70 -20.02 -8.65
C GLY A 207 -12.55 -20.59 -7.23
N GLY A 208 -12.13 -19.80 -6.24
CA GLY A 208 -11.81 -20.25 -4.88
C GLY A 208 -10.55 -21.11 -4.80
N PHE A 209 -10.24 -21.62 -3.62
CA PHE A 209 -9.16 -22.58 -3.40
C PHE A 209 -9.62 -24.02 -3.74
N THR A 210 -8.65 -24.89 -4.02
CA THR A 210 -8.88 -26.33 -4.04
C THR A 210 -8.75 -26.90 -2.63
N GLU A 211 -9.32 -28.08 -2.39
CA GLU A 211 -9.16 -28.78 -1.10
C GLU A 211 -7.69 -29.04 -0.77
N ASP A 212 -6.87 -29.38 -1.79
CA ASP A 212 -5.44 -29.60 -1.60
C ASP A 212 -4.68 -28.32 -1.23
N GLU A 213 -5.11 -27.16 -1.73
CA GLU A 213 -4.53 -25.88 -1.36
C GLU A 213 -4.87 -25.51 0.09
N LEU A 214 -6.08 -25.80 0.52
CA LEU A 214 -6.50 -25.56 1.90
C LEU A 214 -5.77 -26.45 2.92
N LYS A 215 -5.34 -27.66 2.52
CA LYS A 215 -4.55 -28.57 3.37
C LYS A 215 -3.17 -28.03 3.76
N PHE A 216 -2.68 -26.99 3.09
CA PHE A 216 -1.43 -26.30 3.50
C PHE A 216 -1.60 -25.49 4.80
N PHE A 217 -2.82 -25.29 5.27
CA PHE A 217 -3.13 -24.41 6.40
C PHE A 217 -3.98 -25.13 7.44
N ASP A 218 -3.84 -24.69 8.68
CA ASP A 218 -4.68 -25.18 9.77
C ASP A 218 -6.15 -24.77 9.56
N ALA A 219 -7.07 -25.65 9.85
CA ALA A 219 -8.49 -25.37 9.71
C ALA A 219 -8.94 -24.15 10.54
N ASP A 220 -8.28 -23.92 11.68
CA ASP A 220 -8.51 -22.77 12.54
C ASP A 220 -8.03 -21.43 11.97
N SER A 221 -7.25 -21.45 10.91
CA SER A 221 -6.79 -20.25 10.16
C SER A 221 -7.76 -19.81 9.07
N ILE A 222 -8.88 -20.53 8.84
CA ILE A 222 -9.81 -20.27 7.76
C ILE A 222 -11.06 -19.56 8.29
N TYR A 223 -11.38 -18.41 7.68
CA TYR A 223 -12.41 -17.50 8.12
C TYR A 223 -13.35 -17.08 6.99
N SER A 224 -14.58 -16.75 7.35
CA SER A 224 -15.56 -16.10 6.47
C SER A 224 -15.62 -14.60 6.75
N LEU A 225 -15.63 -13.79 5.69
CA LEU A 225 -15.82 -12.33 5.77
C LEU A 225 -17.30 -11.92 5.72
N SER A 226 -18.18 -12.79 5.24
CA SER A 226 -19.59 -12.42 4.99
C SER A 226 -20.47 -13.66 4.96
N ASP A 227 -21.76 -13.49 5.28
CA ASP A 227 -22.78 -14.52 5.08
C ASP A 227 -23.17 -14.67 3.61
N HIS A 228 -22.87 -13.67 2.79
CA HIS A 228 -23.16 -13.65 1.36
C HIS A 228 -21.89 -13.73 0.54
N ARG A 229 -22.03 -14.20 -0.69
CA ARG A 229 -20.93 -14.30 -1.64
C ARG A 229 -20.36 -12.93 -1.96
N LEU A 230 -19.06 -12.77 -1.75
CA LEU A 230 -18.28 -11.60 -2.17
C LEU A 230 -17.46 -11.93 -3.42
N ARG A 231 -17.26 -10.94 -4.27
CA ARG A 231 -16.20 -11.01 -5.28
C ARG A 231 -14.84 -10.89 -4.62
N SER A 232 -13.79 -11.45 -5.24
CA SER A 232 -12.44 -11.43 -4.65
C SER A 232 -11.97 -10.01 -4.31
N GLU A 233 -12.12 -9.04 -5.21
CA GLU A 233 -11.78 -7.64 -4.94
C GLU A 233 -12.55 -7.03 -3.77
N THR A 234 -13.82 -7.39 -3.62
CA THR A 234 -14.65 -6.93 -2.49
C THR A 234 -14.22 -7.57 -1.18
N ALA A 235 -13.89 -8.87 -1.20
CA ALA A 235 -13.37 -9.56 -0.01
C ALA A 235 -12.04 -8.95 0.47
N ILE A 236 -11.14 -8.65 -0.46
CA ILE A 236 -9.84 -8.01 -0.17
C ILE A 236 -10.05 -6.65 0.51
N VAL A 237 -10.89 -5.78 -0.08
CA VAL A 237 -11.15 -4.45 0.49
C VAL A 237 -11.87 -4.53 1.83
N LYS A 238 -12.83 -5.47 1.97
CA LYS A 238 -13.53 -5.70 3.24
C LYS A 238 -12.56 -6.14 4.33
N ALA A 239 -11.63 -7.06 4.04
CA ALA A 239 -10.67 -7.54 5.02
C ALA A 239 -9.82 -6.39 5.57
N VAL A 240 -9.28 -5.50 4.70
CA VAL A 240 -8.47 -4.37 5.16
C VAL A 240 -9.28 -3.36 5.97
N SER A 241 -10.59 -3.24 5.74
CA SER A 241 -11.44 -2.33 6.53
C SER A 241 -11.78 -2.84 7.93
N LEU A 242 -11.44 -4.10 8.24
CA LEU A 242 -11.69 -4.74 9.53
C LEU A 242 -10.46 -4.82 10.44
N ILE A 243 -9.32 -4.25 10.01
CA ILE A 243 -8.04 -4.28 10.73
C ILE A 243 -7.49 -2.90 11.07
#